data_e4b9f593f041085d9ff730a74c92f293
#
_entry.id   e4b9f593f041085d9ff730a74c92f293
#
_cell.length_a   1.000
_cell.length_b   1.000
_cell.length_c   1.000
_cell.angle_alpha   90.00
_cell.angle_beta   90.00
_cell.angle_gamma   90.00
#
_symmetry.space_group_name_H-M   'P 1'
#
loop_
_entity.id
_entity.type
_entity.pdbx_description
1 polymer ?
#
loop_
_entity_poly.entity_id
_entity_poly.type
_entity_poly.pdbx_seq_one_letter_code
_entity_poly.pdbx_strand_id
1 'polypeptide(L)'
;MSLTSIHAIEDRLQTFVMTPGVMEPGAREAAVAAVLRASGNDTEVLFIQRSKKPGDPWSGHMAFPGGHRDNIDASLRHTAVRETLEEGGLDLTTHGRYIGQLETVRANPRGRTIDMMVSPFVFELEVSDPQLTMNHEVADIHWGRLGDMLHGRNYAPDAWQGAPGTQAFPGYHVGGQVVWGLTFRMLENLFSLLSPGFEKRG
;
A
#
# COMPACT_ATOMS: atom_id res chain seq x y z
N MET A 1 -16.96 13.36 12.63
CA MET A 1 -16.39 12.87 11.36
C MET A 1 -15.58 11.62 11.65
N SER A 2 -15.63 10.61 10.77
CA SER A 2 -14.78 9.42 10.92
C SER A 2 -13.32 9.80 10.69
N LEU A 3 -12.39 9.26 11.48
CA LEU A 3 -10.95 9.42 11.29
C LEU A 3 -10.47 8.85 9.94
N THR A 4 -11.24 7.92 9.40
CA THR A 4 -10.97 7.26 8.11
C THR A 4 -11.81 7.80 6.96
N SER A 5 -12.45 8.97 7.11
CA SER A 5 -13.05 9.66 5.95
C SER A 5 -11.95 10.25 5.06
N ILE A 6 -12.17 10.31 3.74
CA ILE A 6 -11.18 10.84 2.79
C ILE A 6 -10.72 12.25 3.19
N HIS A 7 -11.65 13.11 3.57
CA HIS A 7 -11.35 14.47 4.02
C HIS A 7 -10.41 14.49 5.26
N ALA A 8 -10.68 13.63 6.26
CA ALA A 8 -9.81 13.53 7.44
C ALA A 8 -8.41 13.00 7.09
N ILE A 9 -8.33 12.07 6.13
CA ILE A 9 -7.05 11.55 5.63
C ILE A 9 -6.27 12.67 4.91
N GLU A 10 -6.92 13.41 4.03
CA GLU A 10 -6.32 14.51 3.28
C GLU A 10 -5.79 15.61 4.21
N ASP A 11 -6.59 16.05 5.18
CA ASP A 11 -6.19 17.07 6.17
C ASP A 11 -4.91 16.64 6.93
N ARG A 12 -4.80 15.37 7.27
CA ARG A 12 -3.61 14.84 7.95
C ARG A 12 -2.41 14.78 7.03
N LEU A 13 -2.59 14.35 5.78
CA LEU A 13 -1.51 14.30 4.79
C LEU A 13 -0.98 15.67 4.42
N GLN A 14 -1.83 16.70 4.34
CA GLN A 14 -1.42 18.08 4.04
C GLN A 14 -0.56 18.69 5.14
N THR A 15 -0.77 18.29 6.40
CA THR A 15 0.02 18.78 7.54
C THR A 15 1.24 17.91 7.86
N PHE A 16 1.33 16.75 7.21
CA PHE A 16 2.43 15.81 7.43
C PHE A 16 3.71 16.28 6.77
N VAL A 17 4.78 16.41 7.58
CA VAL A 17 6.12 16.70 7.10
C VAL A 17 6.90 15.39 7.02
N MET A 18 7.20 14.95 5.80
CA MET A 18 8.03 13.77 5.61
C MET A 18 9.43 13.98 6.16
N THR A 19 9.92 12.99 6.91
CA THR A 19 11.34 12.92 7.23
C THR A 19 12.09 12.39 6.01
N PRO A 20 13.06 13.13 5.44
CA PRO A 20 13.84 12.61 4.33
C PRO A 20 14.53 11.32 4.73
N GLY A 21 14.17 10.21 4.09
CA GLY A 21 14.88 8.95 4.26
C GLY A 21 16.31 9.07 3.72
N VAL A 22 17.28 8.55 4.45
CA VAL A 22 18.65 8.43 3.95
C VAL A 22 18.67 7.31 2.91
N MET A 23 18.86 7.69 1.64
CA MET A 23 19.11 6.73 0.56
C MET A 23 20.59 6.33 0.56
N GLU A 24 20.84 5.04 0.70
CA GLU A 24 22.19 4.49 0.49
C GLU A 24 22.55 4.54 -1.01
N PRO A 25 23.81 4.82 -1.36
CA PRO A 25 24.25 4.79 -2.75
C PRO A 25 23.96 3.41 -3.38
N GLY A 26 23.22 3.40 -4.48
CA GLY A 26 22.83 2.18 -5.19
C GLY A 26 21.53 1.53 -4.72
N ALA A 27 20.80 2.09 -3.76
CA ALA A 27 19.47 1.65 -3.41
C ALA A 27 18.52 1.84 -4.59
N ARG A 28 17.66 0.83 -4.83
CA ARG A 28 16.63 0.89 -5.87
C ARG A 28 15.46 1.72 -5.37
N GLU A 29 14.80 2.41 -6.29
CA GLU A 29 13.57 3.14 -6.02
C GLU A 29 12.36 2.37 -6.53
N ALA A 30 11.30 2.36 -5.74
CA ALA A 30 10.00 1.87 -6.12
C ALA A 30 8.90 2.81 -5.59
N ALA A 31 7.74 2.77 -6.20
CA ALA A 31 6.60 3.54 -5.75
C ALA A 31 5.31 2.73 -5.83
N VAL A 32 4.40 2.99 -4.92
CA VAL A 32 3.09 2.34 -4.86
C VAL A 32 1.99 3.39 -4.71
N ALA A 33 0.78 3.06 -5.16
CA ALA A 33 -0.40 3.89 -5.01
C ALA A 33 -1.34 3.30 -3.94
N ALA A 34 -1.53 4.00 -2.82
CA ALA A 34 -2.64 3.76 -1.91
C ALA A 34 -3.88 4.46 -2.49
N VAL A 35 -4.65 3.72 -3.29
CA VAL A 35 -5.86 4.24 -3.94
C VAL A 35 -7.04 4.09 -3.02
N LEU A 36 -7.66 5.21 -2.67
CA LEU A 36 -8.75 5.31 -1.70
C LEU A 36 -10.08 5.61 -2.40
N ARG A 37 -11.16 4.96 -1.96
CA ARG A 37 -12.52 5.33 -2.35
C ARG A 37 -13.42 5.51 -1.13
N ALA A 38 -14.38 6.43 -1.22
CA ALA A 38 -15.36 6.62 -0.17
C ALA A 38 -16.30 5.41 -0.07
N SER A 39 -16.61 4.96 1.14
CA SER A 39 -17.53 3.87 1.45
C SER A 39 -18.39 4.22 2.65
N GLY A 40 -19.45 4.99 2.41
CA GLY A 40 -20.29 5.57 3.47
C GLY A 40 -19.51 6.55 4.35
N ASN A 41 -19.43 6.28 5.65
CA ASN A 41 -18.68 7.10 6.61
C ASN A 41 -17.21 6.62 6.78
N ASP A 42 -16.75 5.69 5.95
CA ASP A 42 -15.44 5.10 5.98
C ASP A 42 -14.78 5.22 4.60
N THR A 43 -13.56 4.77 4.49
CA THR A 43 -12.79 4.70 3.25
C THR A 43 -12.30 3.27 3.04
N GLU A 44 -12.35 2.82 1.81
CA GLU A 44 -11.71 1.58 1.38
C GLU A 44 -10.44 1.89 0.61
N VAL A 45 -9.44 1.02 0.75
CA VAL A 45 -8.18 1.08 0.02
C VAL A 45 -8.03 -0.12 -0.89
N LEU A 46 -7.51 0.11 -2.09
CA LEU A 46 -7.26 -0.91 -3.11
C LEU A 46 -6.03 -1.74 -2.77
N PHE A 47 -6.16 -3.05 -2.89
CA PHE A 47 -5.04 -4.00 -2.87
C PHE A 47 -5.07 -4.86 -4.12
N ILE A 48 -3.89 -5.21 -4.62
CA ILE A 48 -3.70 -6.28 -5.58
C ILE A 48 -3.16 -7.51 -4.86
N GLN A 49 -3.59 -8.70 -5.26
CA GLN A 49 -2.90 -9.95 -4.95
C GLN A 49 -1.93 -10.26 -6.07
N ARG A 50 -0.64 -10.28 -5.79
CA ARG A 50 0.39 -10.59 -6.78
C ARG A 50 0.25 -12.04 -7.24
N SER A 51 0.44 -12.28 -8.53
CA SER A 51 0.49 -13.63 -9.09
C SER A 51 1.65 -14.44 -8.50
N LYS A 52 1.46 -15.76 -8.39
CA LYS A 52 2.52 -16.65 -7.90
C LYS A 52 3.60 -16.81 -8.97
N LYS A 53 4.83 -16.38 -8.68
CA LYS A 53 5.98 -16.43 -9.57
C LYS A 53 7.18 -17.07 -8.86
N PRO A 54 7.73 -18.18 -9.38
CA PRO A 54 8.90 -18.81 -8.77
C PRO A 54 10.06 -17.82 -8.65
N GLY A 55 10.69 -17.77 -7.48
CA GLY A 55 11.84 -16.90 -7.22
C GLY A 55 11.51 -15.44 -6.85
N ASP A 56 10.26 -15.01 -6.93
CA ASP A 56 9.82 -13.70 -6.42
C ASP A 56 9.54 -13.81 -4.89
N PRO A 57 10.23 -13.03 -4.04
CA PRO A 57 10.02 -13.06 -2.59
C PRO A 57 8.67 -12.50 -2.17
N TRP A 58 7.98 -11.76 -3.03
CA TRP A 58 6.66 -11.17 -2.79
C TRP A 58 5.54 -11.91 -3.53
N SER A 59 5.84 -13.11 -4.04
CA SER A 59 4.90 -13.96 -4.77
C SER A 59 3.64 -14.27 -3.97
N GLY A 60 2.47 -13.95 -4.50
CA GLY A 60 1.17 -14.19 -3.86
C GLY A 60 0.81 -13.22 -2.73
N HIS A 61 1.65 -12.22 -2.44
CA HIS A 61 1.39 -11.24 -1.39
C HIS A 61 0.34 -10.21 -1.81
N MET A 62 -0.38 -9.70 -0.81
CA MET A 62 -1.23 -8.53 -0.95
C MET A 62 -0.39 -7.26 -0.89
N ALA A 63 -0.57 -6.36 -1.85
CA ALA A 63 0.18 -5.12 -1.95
C ALA A 63 -0.71 -3.97 -2.45
N PHE A 64 -0.27 -2.74 -2.24
CA PHE A 64 -0.73 -1.63 -3.07
C PHE A 64 -0.19 -1.82 -4.49
N PRO A 65 -0.92 -1.45 -5.54
CA PRO A 65 -0.39 -1.44 -6.90
C PRO A 65 0.86 -0.57 -6.98
N GLY A 66 1.88 -1.05 -7.69
CA GLY A 66 3.13 -0.34 -7.81
C GLY A 66 4.33 -1.22 -8.12
N GLY A 67 5.45 -0.58 -8.43
CA GLY A 67 6.64 -1.28 -8.86
C GLY A 67 7.90 -0.44 -8.85
N HIS A 68 8.91 -0.92 -9.53
CA HIS A 68 10.21 -0.26 -9.66
C HIS A 68 10.10 0.99 -10.55
N ARG A 69 10.87 2.03 -10.17
CA ARG A 69 11.07 3.18 -11.04
C ARG A 69 11.76 2.76 -12.34
N ASP A 70 11.17 3.15 -13.46
CA ASP A 70 11.78 3.04 -14.78
C ASP A 70 12.44 4.37 -15.17
N ASN A 71 13.38 4.32 -16.13
CA ASN A 71 14.05 5.52 -16.68
C ASN A 71 13.10 6.49 -17.40
N ILE A 72 11.95 6.01 -17.85
CA ILE A 72 10.89 6.83 -18.45
C ILE A 72 10.05 7.58 -17.43
N ASP A 73 10.13 7.21 -16.15
CA ASP A 73 9.33 7.82 -15.10
C ASP A 73 9.88 9.17 -14.69
N ALA A 74 9.13 10.24 -14.95
CA ALA A 74 9.50 11.60 -14.61
C ALA A 74 9.64 11.81 -13.08
N SER A 75 8.94 10.99 -12.28
CA SER A 75 8.98 11.02 -10.81
C SER A 75 8.51 9.68 -10.24
N LEU A 76 8.75 9.44 -8.93
CA LEU A 76 8.20 8.26 -8.23
C LEU A 76 6.67 8.25 -8.21
N ARG A 77 6.02 9.41 -8.17
CA ARG A 77 4.56 9.47 -8.31
C ARG A 77 4.10 9.02 -9.70
N HIS A 78 4.87 9.34 -10.75
CA HIS A 78 4.60 8.84 -12.10
C HIS A 78 4.75 7.31 -12.17
N THR A 79 5.77 6.74 -11.50
CA THR A 79 5.91 5.29 -11.34
C THR A 79 4.64 4.66 -10.74
N ALA A 80 4.15 5.19 -9.61
CA ALA A 80 2.95 4.66 -8.96
C ALA A 80 1.71 4.72 -9.87
N VAL A 81 1.54 5.81 -10.64
CA VAL A 81 0.44 5.97 -11.60
C VAL A 81 0.55 4.97 -12.75
N ARG A 82 1.73 4.85 -13.36
CA ARG A 82 1.98 3.91 -14.48
C ARG A 82 1.72 2.47 -14.06
N GLU A 83 2.29 2.05 -12.94
CA GLU A 83 2.14 0.68 -12.42
C GLU A 83 0.68 0.36 -12.07
N THR A 84 -0.07 1.33 -11.50
CA THR A 84 -1.50 1.14 -11.21
C THR A 84 -2.31 0.91 -12.50
N LEU A 85 -1.98 1.62 -13.57
CA LEU A 85 -2.59 1.41 -14.87
C LEU A 85 -2.21 0.04 -15.46
N GLU A 86 -0.94 -0.35 -15.37
CA GLU A 86 -0.45 -1.62 -15.93
C GLU A 86 -1.01 -2.84 -15.18
N GLU A 87 -1.06 -2.78 -13.84
CA GLU A 87 -1.49 -3.89 -12.98
C GLU A 87 -3.00 -4.02 -12.85
N GLY A 88 -3.72 -2.90 -12.76
CA GLY A 88 -5.15 -2.85 -12.46
C GLY A 88 -6.03 -2.23 -13.54
N GLY A 89 -5.45 -1.72 -14.63
CA GLY A 89 -6.19 -1.00 -15.69
C GLY A 89 -6.76 0.34 -15.22
N LEU A 90 -6.35 0.84 -14.04
CA LEU A 90 -6.88 2.05 -13.43
C LEU A 90 -6.00 3.27 -13.76
N ASP A 91 -6.52 4.13 -14.63
CA ASP A 91 -5.85 5.39 -14.96
C ASP A 91 -6.09 6.46 -13.88
N LEU A 92 -5.10 6.63 -13.00
CA LEU A 92 -5.13 7.64 -11.94
C LEU A 92 -4.91 9.07 -12.46
N THR A 93 -4.52 9.26 -13.72
CA THR A 93 -4.45 10.61 -14.31
C THR A 93 -5.82 11.15 -14.65
N THR A 94 -6.78 10.26 -14.93
CA THR A 94 -8.15 10.59 -15.34
C THR A 94 -9.14 10.42 -14.17
N HIS A 95 -8.91 9.42 -13.31
CA HIS A 95 -9.89 9.00 -12.30
C HIS A 95 -9.39 9.19 -10.86
N GLY A 96 -8.14 9.62 -10.66
CA GLY A 96 -7.53 9.74 -9.35
C GLY A 96 -7.09 11.16 -9.03
N ARG A 97 -7.44 11.66 -7.87
CA ARG A 97 -6.92 12.91 -7.31
C ARG A 97 -5.79 12.61 -6.33
N TYR A 98 -4.59 13.12 -6.58
CA TYR A 98 -3.48 13.00 -5.64
C TYR A 98 -3.77 13.82 -4.38
N ILE A 99 -3.71 13.20 -3.19
CA ILE A 99 -4.01 13.85 -1.92
C ILE A 99 -2.83 13.87 -0.94
N GLY A 100 -1.74 13.15 -1.21
CA GLY A 100 -0.55 13.21 -0.38
C GLY A 100 0.35 11.99 -0.51
N GLN A 101 1.40 11.97 0.32
CA GLN A 101 2.41 10.90 0.35
C GLN A 101 2.64 10.46 1.80
N LEU A 102 2.89 9.17 2.01
CA LEU A 102 3.32 8.62 3.30
C LEU A 102 4.84 8.52 3.36
N GLU A 103 5.38 8.26 4.55
CA GLU A 103 6.81 7.99 4.70
C GLU A 103 7.26 6.84 3.81
N THR A 104 8.43 7.04 3.19
CA THR A 104 9.11 5.99 2.43
C THR A 104 9.53 4.85 3.34
N VAL A 105 9.28 3.63 2.90
CA VAL A 105 9.56 2.41 3.66
C VAL A 105 10.69 1.64 2.99
N ARG A 106 11.72 1.29 3.76
CA ARG A 106 12.80 0.44 3.27
C ARG A 106 12.34 -1.01 3.17
N ALA A 107 12.41 -1.58 1.98
CA ALA A 107 12.21 -2.99 1.73
C ALA A 107 13.53 -3.74 1.94
N ASN A 108 13.55 -4.63 2.92
CA ASN A 108 14.70 -5.48 3.20
C ASN A 108 14.20 -6.93 3.32
N PRO A 109 13.98 -7.64 2.18
CA PRO A 109 13.52 -9.01 2.23
C PRO A 109 14.63 -9.89 2.84
N ARG A 110 14.24 -10.71 3.82
CA ARG A 110 15.17 -11.59 4.54
C ARG A 110 15.96 -12.47 3.57
N GLY A 111 17.28 -12.52 3.76
CA GLY A 111 18.19 -13.37 2.98
C GLY A 111 18.57 -12.82 1.60
N ARG A 112 18.22 -11.58 1.28
CA ARG A 112 18.64 -10.90 0.04
C ARG A 112 19.21 -9.53 0.36
N THR A 113 20.29 -9.17 -0.33
CA THR A 113 20.92 -7.84 -0.30
C THR A 113 20.19 -6.85 -1.23
N ILE A 114 18.86 -6.90 -1.25
CA ILE A 114 18.09 -5.92 -2.03
C ILE A 114 17.82 -4.73 -1.11
N ASP A 115 18.50 -3.64 -1.38
CA ASP A 115 18.18 -2.36 -0.76
C ASP A 115 17.24 -1.61 -1.71
N MET A 116 16.01 -1.42 -1.25
CA MET A 116 14.98 -0.76 -2.03
C MET A 116 14.16 0.17 -1.14
N MET A 117 13.99 1.39 -1.59
CA MET A 117 13.12 2.37 -0.95
C MET A 117 11.79 2.43 -1.69
N VAL A 118 10.69 2.23 -0.97
CA VAL A 118 9.33 2.22 -1.52
C VAL A 118 8.56 3.44 -1.03
N SER A 119 8.16 4.31 -1.94
CA SER A 119 7.43 5.54 -1.66
C SER A 119 5.93 5.36 -1.92
N PRO A 120 5.07 5.44 -0.87
CA PRO A 120 3.63 5.33 -1.04
C PRO A 120 3.00 6.69 -1.34
N PHE A 121 2.30 6.79 -2.46
CA PHE A 121 1.50 7.95 -2.86
C PHE A 121 0.02 7.66 -2.63
N VAL A 122 -0.71 8.63 -2.08
CA VAL A 122 -2.13 8.47 -1.74
C VAL A 122 -2.99 9.20 -2.76
N PHE A 123 -3.94 8.48 -3.33
CA PHE A 123 -4.89 9.01 -4.30
C PHE A 123 -6.32 8.75 -3.84
N GLU A 124 -7.16 9.76 -3.97
CA GLU A 124 -8.61 9.58 -3.91
C GLU A 124 -9.12 9.18 -5.29
N LEU A 125 -9.97 8.18 -5.34
CA LEU A 125 -10.67 7.79 -6.56
C LEU A 125 -11.94 8.62 -6.71
N GLU A 126 -12.06 9.35 -7.82
CA GLU A 126 -13.17 10.25 -8.11
C GLU A 126 -14.37 9.55 -8.79
N VAL A 127 -14.21 8.26 -9.11
CA VAL A 127 -15.27 7.41 -9.68
C VAL A 127 -15.69 6.34 -8.69
N SER A 128 -17.00 6.09 -8.58
CA SER A 128 -17.54 5.15 -7.59
C SER A 128 -17.34 3.68 -7.98
N ASP A 129 -17.31 3.38 -9.28
CA ASP A 129 -17.21 2.01 -9.81
C ASP A 129 -16.19 1.97 -10.96
N PRO A 130 -14.89 1.92 -10.65
CA PRO A 130 -13.84 1.85 -11.66
C PRO A 130 -13.87 0.50 -12.37
N GLN A 131 -13.72 0.52 -13.68
CA GLN A 131 -13.47 -0.71 -14.43
C GLN A 131 -12.03 -1.14 -14.22
N LEU A 132 -11.84 -2.24 -13.48
CA LEU A 132 -10.51 -2.80 -13.19
C LEU A 132 -10.23 -3.97 -14.13
N THR A 133 -9.01 -3.98 -14.70
CA THR A 133 -8.57 -5.03 -15.62
C THR A 133 -7.18 -5.50 -15.18
N MET A 134 -7.13 -6.70 -14.62
CA MET A 134 -5.89 -7.30 -14.14
C MET A 134 -4.99 -7.72 -15.30
N ASN A 135 -3.69 -7.46 -15.18
CA ASN A 135 -2.68 -8.04 -16.06
C ASN A 135 -2.23 -9.42 -15.51
N HIS A 136 -1.23 -10.02 -16.17
CA HIS A 136 -0.70 -11.34 -15.78
C HIS A 136 0.07 -11.35 -14.44
N GLU A 137 0.43 -10.19 -13.90
CA GLU A 137 1.14 -10.05 -12.62
C GLU A 137 0.19 -9.98 -11.42
N VAL A 138 -1.11 -9.77 -11.67
CA VAL A 138 -2.16 -9.65 -10.66
C VAL A 138 -3.10 -10.85 -10.71
N ALA A 139 -3.21 -11.57 -9.60
CA ALA A 139 -4.09 -12.72 -9.46
C ALA A 139 -5.51 -12.31 -9.04
N ASP A 140 -5.64 -11.24 -8.24
CA ASP A 140 -6.94 -10.74 -7.76
C ASP A 140 -6.81 -9.29 -7.27
N ILE A 141 -7.96 -8.59 -7.14
CA ILE A 141 -8.05 -7.22 -6.63
C ILE A 141 -9.06 -7.19 -5.48
N HIS A 142 -8.68 -6.53 -4.38
CA HIS A 142 -9.50 -6.44 -3.17
C HIS A 142 -9.61 -5.01 -2.67
N TRP A 143 -10.76 -4.70 -2.07
CA TRP A 143 -10.97 -3.46 -1.33
C TRP A 143 -11.03 -3.76 0.16
N GLY A 144 -10.21 -3.06 0.95
CA GLY A 144 -10.16 -3.21 2.40
C GLY A 144 -10.60 -1.94 3.12
N ARG A 145 -11.47 -2.08 4.12
CA ARG A 145 -11.99 -0.95 4.92
C ARG A 145 -10.93 -0.46 5.90
N LEU A 146 -10.55 0.81 5.78
CA LEU A 146 -9.54 1.42 6.66
C LEU A 146 -9.98 1.44 8.13
N GLY A 147 -11.27 1.69 8.39
CA GLY A 147 -11.81 1.70 9.74
C GLY A 147 -11.73 0.33 10.43
N ASP A 148 -11.89 -0.77 9.70
CA ASP A 148 -11.74 -2.11 10.28
C ASP A 148 -10.28 -2.40 10.65
N MET A 149 -9.35 -1.99 9.80
CA MET A 149 -7.91 -2.12 10.05
C MET A 149 -7.45 -1.22 11.20
N LEU A 150 -7.82 0.06 11.18
CA LEU A 150 -7.48 1.04 12.23
C LEU A 150 -7.93 0.57 13.62
N HIS A 151 -9.17 0.07 13.74
CA HIS A 151 -9.72 -0.42 15.00
C HIS A 151 -9.34 -1.87 15.33
N GLY A 152 -8.55 -2.53 14.48
CA GLY A 152 -8.05 -3.89 14.69
C GLY A 152 -9.11 -4.99 14.57
N ARG A 153 -10.27 -4.74 13.93
CA ARG A 153 -11.35 -5.73 13.80
C ARG A 153 -10.94 -6.95 12.95
N ASN A 154 -10.03 -6.74 12.02
CA ASN A 154 -9.48 -7.77 11.12
C ASN A 154 -7.96 -7.97 11.29
N TYR A 155 -7.41 -7.50 12.41
CA TYR A 155 -6.01 -7.69 12.77
C TYR A 155 -5.77 -9.08 13.39
N ALA A 156 -4.64 -9.70 13.04
CA ALA A 156 -4.11 -10.85 13.76
C ALA A 156 -2.58 -10.72 13.93
N PRO A 157 -2.03 -11.03 15.13
CA PRO A 157 -0.59 -10.92 15.39
C PRO A 157 0.25 -11.98 14.66
N ASP A 158 -0.39 -13.05 14.22
CA ASP A 158 0.17 -14.21 13.53
C ASP A 158 -0.53 -14.48 12.19
N ALA A 159 -1.04 -13.41 11.55
CA ALA A 159 -1.86 -13.50 10.34
C ALA A 159 -1.16 -14.20 9.17
N TRP A 160 0.17 -14.05 9.08
CA TRP A 160 0.96 -14.68 8.02
C TRP A 160 2.06 -15.56 8.59
N GLN A 161 2.14 -16.78 8.08
CA GLN A 161 3.22 -17.73 8.38
C GLN A 161 3.91 -18.15 7.09
N GLY A 162 5.24 -18.09 7.10
CA GLY A 162 6.07 -18.64 6.04
C GLY A 162 6.20 -20.17 6.11
N ALA A 163 7.38 -20.68 5.78
CA ALA A 163 7.67 -22.11 5.92
C ALA A 163 7.51 -22.58 7.38
N PRO A 164 7.17 -23.87 7.61
CA PRO A 164 7.08 -24.44 8.95
C PRO A 164 8.31 -24.10 9.81
N GLY A 165 8.10 -23.63 11.04
CA GLY A 165 9.17 -23.23 11.97
C GLY A 165 9.71 -21.83 11.78
N THR A 166 9.19 -21.03 10.85
CA THR A 166 9.53 -19.60 10.74
C THR A 166 8.64 -18.74 11.64
N GLN A 167 9.12 -17.55 11.97
CA GLN A 167 8.37 -16.57 12.74
C GLN A 167 7.10 -16.16 11.99
N ALA A 168 5.97 -16.12 12.69
CA ALA A 168 4.74 -15.52 12.20
C ALA A 168 4.85 -13.98 12.16
N PHE A 169 4.05 -13.35 11.33
CA PHE A 169 4.00 -11.90 11.16
C PHE A 169 2.59 -11.37 11.33
N PRO A 170 2.46 -10.16 11.92
CA PRO A 170 1.17 -9.50 12.03
C PRO A 170 0.64 -9.07 10.66
N GLY A 171 -0.68 -8.93 10.58
CA GLY A 171 -1.35 -8.47 9.37
C GLY A 171 -2.84 -8.22 9.54
N TYR A 172 -3.45 -7.79 8.45
CA TYR A 172 -4.90 -7.56 8.34
C TYR A 172 -5.51 -8.56 7.36
N HIS A 173 -6.62 -9.19 7.76
CA HIS A 173 -7.40 -10.04 6.86
C HIS A 173 -8.29 -9.18 5.96
N VAL A 174 -8.14 -9.30 4.66
CA VAL A 174 -8.91 -8.58 3.63
C VAL A 174 -9.27 -9.53 2.51
N GLY A 175 -10.57 -9.72 2.24
CA GLY A 175 -11.03 -10.57 1.12
C GLY A 175 -10.55 -12.02 1.18
N GLY A 176 -10.35 -12.59 2.37
CA GLY A 176 -9.81 -13.95 2.55
C GLY A 176 -8.29 -14.05 2.40
N GLN A 177 -7.61 -12.95 2.15
CA GLN A 177 -6.15 -12.84 2.03
C GLN A 177 -5.56 -12.08 3.23
N VAL A 178 -4.23 -12.02 3.32
CA VAL A 178 -3.52 -11.32 4.40
C VAL A 178 -2.66 -10.19 3.85
N VAL A 179 -2.92 -8.97 4.32
CA VAL A 179 -2.05 -7.81 4.12
C VAL A 179 -1.03 -7.77 5.25
N TRP A 180 0.24 -7.99 4.93
CA TRP A 180 1.35 -8.06 5.89
C TRP A 180 2.63 -7.39 5.34
N GLY A 181 3.72 -7.41 6.07
CA GLY A 181 5.03 -6.95 5.61
C GLY A 181 5.07 -5.45 5.29
N LEU A 182 5.53 -5.08 4.09
CA LEU A 182 5.69 -3.66 3.70
C LEU A 182 4.37 -2.92 3.65
N THR A 183 3.35 -3.52 3.04
CA THR A 183 2.02 -2.91 2.91
C THR A 183 1.37 -2.70 4.28
N PHE A 184 1.50 -3.67 5.18
CA PHE A 184 1.09 -3.54 6.57
C PHE A 184 1.79 -2.34 7.25
N ARG A 185 3.11 -2.20 7.11
CA ARG A 185 3.87 -1.08 7.68
C ARG A 185 3.44 0.29 7.12
N MET A 186 3.11 0.36 5.82
CA MET A 186 2.59 1.58 5.20
C MET A 186 1.21 1.96 5.77
N LEU A 187 0.33 0.97 6.01
CA LEU A 187 -0.95 1.19 6.68
C LEU A 187 -0.77 1.66 8.13
N GLU A 188 0.15 1.05 8.88
CA GLU A 188 0.46 1.48 10.25
C GLU A 188 1.00 2.92 10.31
N ASN A 189 1.78 3.35 9.30
CA ASN A 189 2.21 4.73 9.16
C ASN A 189 1.01 5.66 8.93
N LEU A 190 0.10 5.30 8.03
CA LEU A 190 -1.14 6.06 7.81
C LEU A 190 -1.97 6.14 9.11
N PHE A 191 -2.17 5.04 9.82
CA PHE A 191 -2.95 5.03 11.06
C PHE A 191 -2.34 5.86 12.17
N SER A 192 -1.02 5.92 12.25
CA SER A 192 -0.31 6.81 13.18
C SER A 192 -0.56 8.30 12.88
N LEU A 193 -0.77 8.66 11.61
CA LEU A 193 -1.14 10.03 11.22
C LEU A 193 -2.60 10.34 11.57
N LEU A 194 -3.49 9.37 11.36
CA LEU A 194 -4.93 9.56 11.55
C LEU A 194 -5.33 9.60 13.03
N SER A 195 -4.68 8.81 13.87
CA SER A 195 -5.02 8.65 15.28
C SER A 195 -3.81 8.95 16.17
N PRO A 196 -3.71 10.15 16.75
CA PRO A 196 -2.69 10.43 17.76
C PRO A 196 -2.80 9.42 18.92
N GLY A 197 -1.71 8.72 19.20
CA GLY A 197 -1.69 7.63 20.19
C GLY A 197 -1.96 6.23 19.63
N PHE A 198 -2.08 6.09 18.30
CA PHE A 198 -2.10 4.78 17.68
C PHE A 198 -0.75 4.07 17.92
N GLU A 199 -0.80 2.93 18.58
CA GLU A 199 0.37 2.07 18.79
C GLU A 199 0.52 1.12 17.60
N LYS A 200 1.66 1.20 16.91
CA LYS A 200 1.97 0.29 15.81
C LYS A 200 2.04 -1.14 16.31
N ARG A 201 1.44 -2.05 15.57
CA ARG A 201 1.23 -3.46 15.96
C ARG A 201 2.32 -4.41 15.46
N GLY A 202 3.34 -3.89 14.74
CA GLY A 202 4.42 -4.70 14.21
C GLY A 202 5.70 -3.95 13.88
#